data_bce2f33149f85747d485ee8270263e68
#
_entry.id   bce2f33149f85747d485ee8270263e68
#
_cell.length_a   1.000
_cell.length_b   1.000
_cell.length_c   1.000
_cell.angle_alpha   90.00
_cell.angle_beta   90.00
_cell.angle_gamma   90.00
#
_symmetry.space_group_name_H-M   'P 1'
#
loop_
_entity.id
_entity.type
_entity.pdbx_description
1 polymer ?
#
loop_
_entity_poly.entity_id
_entity_poly.type
_entity_poly.pdbx_seq_one_letter_code
_entity_poly.pdbx_strand_id
1 'polypeptide(L)'
;MKQFLIAIVLISTLISCKNSGENKRDTADSETMENNTADEVETNYVPIDSDEALIAASLMAAPAESRDGCKVIGYNMAGEFVTLREGDNEFIVLADNPQQSGFNAACYHKSLEPFMARGRELRAEGKTGPEIFDIREEEAKSGKLDMGMQGATLHIYYGESDQYNPETHEVEGAHYRYVVYLPFATAESTGLPEKPKGSNHPWIMDPGTHKAHIMISPLPKE
;
A
#
# COMPACT_ATOMS: atom_id res chain seq x y z
N MET A 1 -13.29 47.32 34.62
CA MET A 1 -12.44 48.51 34.68
C MET A 1 -11.03 48.08 34.32
N LYS A 2 -10.53 48.38 33.27
CA LYS A 2 -9.67 49.28 32.59
C LYS A 2 -9.28 48.69 31.24
N GLN A 3 -9.79 49.34 30.21
CA GLN A 3 -9.32 49.27 28.83
C GLN A 3 -7.94 49.96 28.72
N PHE A 4 -7.09 49.47 27.84
CA PHE A 4 -6.08 50.29 27.15
C PHE A 4 -5.96 49.88 25.70
N LEU A 5 -6.42 50.81 24.87
CA LEU A 5 -6.22 50.94 23.44
C LEU A 5 -4.97 51.81 23.22
N ILE A 6 -4.11 51.48 22.30
CA ILE A 6 -3.21 52.39 21.55
C ILE A 6 -2.83 51.64 20.26
N ALA A 7 -3.31 51.86 19.07
CA ALA A 7 -3.19 52.90 18.05
C ALA A 7 -1.80 52.93 17.35
N ILE A 8 -1.79 52.43 16.13
CA ILE A 8 -1.33 52.95 14.82
C ILE A 8 0.06 53.63 14.76
N VAL A 9 0.92 53.18 13.82
CA VAL A 9 1.55 54.04 12.80
C VAL A 9 1.95 53.20 11.57
N LEU A 10 1.42 53.57 10.43
CA LEU A 10 1.85 53.28 9.06
C LEU A 10 3.10 54.11 8.72
N ILE A 11 4.09 53.54 8.06
CA ILE A 11 5.01 54.29 7.21
C ILE A 11 5.29 53.49 5.93
N SER A 12 4.76 54.03 4.84
CA SER A 12 5.08 53.70 3.44
C SER A 12 6.31 54.52 2.99
N THR A 13 7.27 53.84 2.35
CA THR A 13 8.20 54.57 1.48
C THR A 13 8.44 53.78 0.18
N LEU A 14 7.94 54.39 -0.88
CA LEU A 14 8.24 54.10 -2.27
C LEU A 14 9.61 54.73 -2.61
N ILE A 15 10.50 53.98 -3.23
CA ILE A 15 11.60 54.55 -4.01
C ILE A 15 11.62 53.87 -5.38
N SER A 16 11.25 54.65 -6.38
CA SER A 16 11.42 54.42 -7.81
C SER A 16 12.78 54.94 -8.23
N CYS A 17 13.54 54.19 -8.97
CA CYS A 17 14.59 54.71 -9.83
C CYS A 17 14.59 54.03 -11.20
N LYS A 18 14.22 54.84 -12.17
CA LYS A 18 14.28 54.64 -13.61
C LYS A 18 15.68 55.11 -14.07
N ASN A 19 16.38 54.32 -14.85
CA ASN A 19 17.39 54.89 -15.74
C ASN A 19 17.42 54.18 -17.10
N SER A 20 17.28 54.97 -18.11
CA SER A 20 17.38 54.70 -19.54
C SER A 20 18.84 54.66 -19.99
N GLY A 21 19.14 53.82 -20.95
CA GLY A 21 20.39 53.85 -21.71
C GLY A 21 20.27 52.96 -22.96
N GLU A 22 20.11 53.61 -24.08
CA GLU A 22 19.97 53.09 -25.44
C GLU A 22 21.27 52.50 -26.00
N ASN A 23 21.07 51.46 -26.85
CA ASN A 23 21.72 51.25 -28.16
C ASN A 23 22.92 50.32 -28.28
N LYS A 24 22.78 49.18 -28.94
CA LYS A 24 23.17 48.90 -30.32
C LYS A 24 22.92 47.44 -30.73
N ARG A 25 22.38 47.29 -31.94
CA ARG A 25 22.24 46.05 -32.69
C ARG A 25 23.60 45.40 -32.90
N ASP A 26 23.64 44.08 -32.77
CA ASP A 26 24.27 43.24 -33.76
C ASP A 26 23.64 41.81 -33.77
N THR A 27 23.62 41.30 -34.96
CA THR A 27 22.91 40.17 -35.56
C THR A 27 23.32 38.79 -35.03
N ALA A 28 22.31 37.92 -35.03
CA ALA A 28 22.33 36.49 -35.36
C ALA A 28 23.08 35.51 -34.40
N ASP A 29 22.32 34.76 -33.65
CA ASP A 29 22.34 33.30 -33.82
C ASP A 29 21.01 32.73 -33.28
N SER A 30 20.32 32.00 -34.20
CA SER A 30 19.13 31.29 -33.89
C SER A 30 19.53 29.95 -33.25
N GLU A 31 19.72 29.94 -31.94
CA GLU A 31 19.73 28.69 -31.20
C GLU A 31 18.30 28.25 -30.99
N THR A 32 17.93 27.23 -31.73
CA THR A 32 16.74 26.40 -31.57
C THR A 32 16.71 25.94 -30.12
N MET A 33 15.82 26.51 -29.30
CA MET A 33 15.41 25.88 -28.05
C MET A 33 14.75 24.56 -28.42
N GLU A 34 15.49 23.46 -28.30
CA GLU A 34 14.90 22.15 -28.23
C GLU A 34 13.93 22.15 -27.05
N ASN A 35 12.67 22.15 -27.43
CA ASN A 35 11.57 21.94 -26.51
C ASN A 35 11.70 20.48 -26.03
N ASN A 36 12.35 20.28 -24.89
CA ASN A 36 12.35 19.03 -24.18
C ASN A 36 10.94 18.83 -23.63
N THR A 37 10.03 18.41 -24.52
CA THR A 37 8.83 17.70 -24.09
C THR A 37 9.31 16.46 -23.38
N ALA A 38 9.28 16.45 -22.05
CA ALA A 38 9.25 15.22 -21.31
C ALA A 38 8.17 14.37 -21.99
N ASP A 39 8.56 13.21 -22.54
CA ASP A 39 7.63 12.20 -22.99
C ASP A 39 6.69 11.94 -21.79
N GLU A 40 5.45 12.43 -21.87
CA GLU A 40 4.36 11.91 -21.07
C GLU A 40 4.28 10.43 -21.48
N VAL A 41 4.79 9.56 -20.64
CA VAL A 41 4.57 8.12 -20.78
C VAL A 41 3.07 7.95 -20.69
N GLU A 42 2.42 7.75 -21.82
CA GLU A 42 1.00 7.45 -21.91
C GLU A 42 0.80 6.15 -21.13
N THR A 43 0.35 6.26 -19.88
CA THR A 43 0.10 5.11 -19.00
C THR A 43 -1.14 4.41 -19.52
N ASN A 44 -0.93 3.32 -20.24
CA ASN A 44 -2.01 2.52 -20.84
C ASN A 44 -2.65 1.62 -19.76
N TYR A 45 -3.52 2.20 -18.94
CA TYR A 45 -4.30 1.43 -17.97
C TYR A 45 -5.57 0.87 -18.63
N VAL A 46 -5.84 -0.41 -18.36
CA VAL A 46 -7.02 -1.13 -18.83
C VAL A 46 -7.71 -1.85 -17.66
N PRO A 47 -9.01 -2.15 -17.73
CA PRO A 47 -9.70 -2.90 -16.68
C PRO A 47 -9.08 -4.28 -16.45
N ILE A 48 -9.10 -4.73 -15.19
CA ILE A 48 -8.81 -6.12 -14.81
C ILE A 48 -10.07 -6.93 -15.07
N ASP A 49 -10.19 -7.54 -16.25
CA ASP A 49 -11.42 -8.20 -16.75
C ASP A 49 -11.25 -9.70 -17.05
N SER A 50 -10.11 -10.28 -16.68
CA SER A 50 -9.82 -11.70 -16.85
C SER A 50 -9.05 -12.27 -15.66
N ASP A 51 -9.08 -13.59 -15.49
CA ASP A 51 -8.31 -14.27 -14.44
C ASP A 51 -6.80 -14.08 -14.65
N GLU A 52 -6.33 -14.01 -15.89
CA GLU A 52 -4.93 -13.75 -16.23
C GLU A 52 -4.50 -12.34 -15.79
N ALA A 53 -5.32 -11.31 -16.08
CA ALA A 53 -5.08 -9.94 -15.66
C ALA A 53 -5.11 -9.82 -14.12
N LEU A 54 -6.07 -10.48 -13.48
CA LEU A 54 -6.19 -10.53 -12.03
C LEU A 54 -4.97 -11.16 -11.36
N ILE A 55 -4.47 -12.28 -11.90
CA ILE A 55 -3.24 -12.94 -11.43
C ILE A 55 -2.05 -12.00 -11.58
N ALA A 56 -1.87 -11.41 -12.78
CA ALA A 56 -0.74 -10.54 -13.07
C ALA A 56 -0.69 -9.32 -12.13
N ALA A 57 -1.80 -8.62 -11.97
CA ALA A 57 -1.92 -7.49 -11.05
C ALA A 57 -1.72 -7.90 -9.57
N SER A 58 -2.28 -9.04 -9.16
CA SER A 58 -2.17 -9.52 -7.76
C SER A 58 -0.75 -9.95 -7.39
N LEU A 59 0.02 -10.47 -8.34
CA LEU A 59 1.42 -10.83 -8.15
C LEU A 59 2.31 -9.63 -7.82
N MET A 60 1.86 -8.42 -8.10
CA MET A 60 2.57 -7.21 -7.69
C MET A 60 2.72 -7.09 -6.18
N ALA A 61 1.83 -7.71 -5.39
CA ALA A 61 1.98 -7.79 -3.93
C ALA A 61 3.20 -8.59 -3.49
N ALA A 62 3.71 -9.51 -4.32
CA ALA A 62 4.87 -10.34 -4.00
C ALA A 62 6.19 -9.63 -4.26
N PRO A 63 7.28 -9.99 -3.52
CA PRO A 63 8.63 -9.58 -3.87
C PRO A 63 8.93 -9.92 -5.33
N ALA A 64 9.54 -9.00 -6.06
CA ALA A 64 9.73 -9.13 -7.51
C ALA A 64 10.43 -10.44 -7.90
N GLU A 65 11.46 -10.81 -7.15
CA GLU A 65 12.24 -12.04 -7.34
C GLU A 65 11.48 -13.34 -7.05
N SER A 66 10.33 -13.24 -6.39
CA SER A 66 9.54 -14.42 -5.97
C SER A 66 8.28 -14.63 -6.80
N ARG A 67 7.87 -13.66 -7.63
CA ARG A 67 6.57 -13.66 -8.32
C ARG A 67 6.32 -14.91 -9.16
N ASP A 68 7.34 -15.38 -9.86
CA ASP A 68 7.22 -16.52 -10.79
C ASP A 68 6.82 -17.82 -10.08
N GLY A 69 7.33 -18.06 -8.87
CA GLY A 69 7.05 -19.26 -8.08
C GLY A 69 5.90 -19.13 -7.08
N CYS A 70 5.23 -17.98 -6.96
CA CYS A 70 4.14 -17.81 -6.01
C CYS A 70 2.89 -18.63 -6.38
N LYS A 71 2.30 -19.29 -5.38
CA LYS A 71 0.93 -19.80 -5.48
C LYS A 71 -0.04 -18.61 -5.42
N VAL A 72 -1.05 -18.60 -6.30
CA VAL A 72 -2.11 -17.58 -6.28
C VAL A 72 -3.44 -18.24 -5.98
N ILE A 73 -4.12 -17.78 -4.94
CA ILE A 73 -5.45 -18.22 -4.54
C ILE A 73 -6.36 -17.00 -4.46
N GLY A 74 -7.67 -17.18 -4.63
CA GLY A 74 -8.62 -16.07 -4.53
C GLY A 74 -9.90 -16.34 -5.28
N TYR A 75 -10.70 -15.29 -5.42
CA TYR A 75 -11.89 -15.35 -6.25
C TYR A 75 -11.52 -15.16 -7.72
N ASN A 76 -12.04 -16.04 -8.59
CA ASN A 76 -11.95 -15.85 -10.03
C ASN A 76 -13.00 -14.84 -10.51
N MET A 77 -12.98 -14.49 -11.79
CA MET A 77 -13.96 -13.56 -12.37
C MET A 77 -15.41 -14.06 -12.30
N ALA A 78 -15.60 -15.37 -12.12
CA ALA A 78 -16.92 -15.98 -11.90
C ALA A 78 -17.39 -15.90 -10.43
N GLY A 79 -16.56 -15.43 -9.51
CA GLY A 79 -16.86 -15.31 -8.08
C GLY A 79 -16.69 -16.59 -7.28
N GLU A 80 -15.94 -17.55 -7.79
CA GLU A 80 -15.60 -18.79 -7.09
C GLU A 80 -14.22 -18.68 -6.44
N PHE A 81 -14.10 -19.08 -5.17
CA PHE A 81 -12.80 -19.12 -4.49
C PHE A 81 -12.01 -20.37 -4.89
N VAL A 82 -10.92 -20.18 -5.63
CA VAL A 82 -10.14 -21.26 -6.24
C VAL A 82 -8.63 -21.04 -6.12
N THR A 83 -7.84 -22.03 -6.49
CA THR A 83 -6.43 -21.85 -6.84
C THR A 83 -6.36 -21.33 -8.27
N LEU A 84 -6.00 -20.06 -8.44
CA LEU A 84 -5.86 -19.39 -9.74
C LEU A 84 -4.56 -19.80 -10.45
N ARG A 85 -3.50 -20.01 -9.67
CA ARG A 85 -2.20 -20.46 -10.17
C ARG A 85 -1.50 -21.30 -9.10
N GLU A 86 -0.98 -22.47 -9.47
CA GLU A 86 -0.08 -23.23 -8.59
C GLU A 86 1.29 -22.57 -8.50
N GLY A 87 2.02 -22.84 -7.42
CA GLY A 87 3.34 -22.30 -7.15
C GLY A 87 4.16 -23.25 -6.29
N ASP A 88 5.46 -23.02 -6.25
CA ASP A 88 6.43 -23.93 -5.63
C ASP A 88 7.35 -23.26 -4.60
N ASN A 89 7.24 -21.94 -4.43
CA ASN A 89 8.04 -21.22 -3.46
C ASN A 89 7.35 -21.05 -2.09
N GLU A 90 7.92 -20.20 -1.23
CA GLU A 90 7.45 -19.97 0.14
C GLU A 90 6.29 -18.97 0.24
N PHE A 91 5.78 -18.43 -0.88
CA PHE A 91 4.81 -17.35 -0.86
C PHE A 91 3.46 -17.76 -1.47
N ILE A 92 2.40 -17.30 -0.79
CA ILE A 92 1.03 -17.39 -1.27
C ILE A 92 0.52 -15.98 -1.52
N VAL A 93 -0.03 -15.74 -2.70
CA VAL A 93 -0.73 -14.51 -3.05
C VAL A 93 -2.23 -14.76 -2.95
N LEU A 94 -2.90 -14.00 -2.10
CA LEU A 94 -4.35 -13.87 -2.09
C LEU A 94 -4.69 -12.77 -3.08
N ALA A 95 -5.28 -13.15 -4.21
CA ALA A 95 -5.70 -12.23 -5.24
C ALA A 95 -6.82 -11.31 -4.75
N ASP A 96 -6.94 -10.17 -5.40
CA ASP A 96 -8.08 -9.28 -5.23
C ASP A 96 -9.41 -10.00 -5.47
N ASN A 97 -10.47 -9.47 -4.88
CA ASN A 97 -11.83 -9.96 -5.13
C ASN A 97 -12.52 -9.07 -6.19
N PRO A 98 -12.66 -9.54 -7.44
CA PRO A 98 -13.20 -8.72 -8.53
C PRO A 98 -14.67 -8.33 -8.34
N GLN A 99 -15.34 -8.84 -7.30
CA GLN A 99 -16.70 -8.44 -6.93
C GLN A 99 -16.76 -7.28 -5.92
N GLN A 100 -15.60 -6.79 -5.48
CA GLN A 100 -15.48 -5.64 -4.59
C GLN A 100 -14.86 -4.47 -5.36
N SER A 101 -15.22 -3.24 -4.96
CA SER A 101 -14.63 -2.05 -5.56
C SER A 101 -13.21 -1.80 -5.07
N GLY A 102 -12.36 -1.28 -5.96
CA GLY A 102 -10.95 -1.05 -5.73
C GLY A 102 -10.15 -2.35 -5.79
N PHE A 103 -8.86 -2.26 -5.56
CA PHE A 103 -7.92 -3.37 -5.66
C PHE A 103 -7.25 -3.66 -4.32
N ASN A 104 -7.18 -4.91 -3.91
CA ASN A 104 -6.53 -5.32 -2.67
C ASN A 104 -5.99 -6.75 -2.76
N ALA A 105 -4.73 -6.90 -3.14
CA ALA A 105 -4.03 -8.17 -3.13
C ALA A 105 -3.05 -8.26 -1.94
N ALA A 106 -2.82 -9.47 -1.46
CA ALA A 106 -1.91 -9.72 -0.35
C ALA A 106 -0.99 -10.91 -0.63
N CYS A 107 0.30 -10.73 -0.43
CA CYS A 107 1.28 -11.81 -0.49
C CYS A 107 1.82 -12.11 0.90
N TYR A 108 1.80 -13.36 1.33
CA TYR A 108 2.28 -13.76 2.64
C TYR A 108 3.11 -15.04 2.59
N HIS A 109 4.02 -15.18 3.56
CA HIS A 109 4.78 -16.40 3.73
C HIS A 109 3.84 -17.57 4.07
N LYS A 110 4.02 -18.72 3.43
CA LYS A 110 3.12 -19.88 3.54
C LYS A 110 2.92 -20.39 4.96
N SER A 111 3.83 -20.12 5.90
CA SER A 111 3.64 -20.47 7.30
C SER A 111 2.43 -19.78 7.93
N LEU A 112 1.97 -18.64 7.39
CA LEU A 112 0.77 -17.94 7.84
C LEU A 112 -0.52 -18.58 7.30
N GLU A 113 -0.45 -19.54 6.39
CA GLU A 113 -1.65 -20.09 5.76
C GLU A 113 -2.68 -20.64 6.75
N PRO A 114 -2.33 -21.37 7.81
CA PRO A 114 -3.31 -21.83 8.79
C PRO A 114 -4.09 -20.67 9.42
N PHE A 115 -3.40 -19.60 9.80
CA PHE A 115 -4.00 -18.39 10.36
C PHE A 115 -4.88 -17.64 9.35
N MET A 116 -4.42 -17.51 8.10
CA MET A 116 -5.15 -16.84 7.03
C MET A 116 -6.38 -17.66 6.59
N ALA A 117 -6.21 -18.98 6.41
CA ALA A 117 -7.29 -19.90 6.05
C ALA A 117 -8.41 -19.88 7.11
N ARG A 118 -8.04 -19.95 8.40
CA ARG A 118 -9.04 -19.91 9.48
C ARG A 118 -9.91 -18.64 9.43
N GLY A 119 -9.31 -17.51 9.11
CA GLY A 119 -10.04 -16.26 8.92
C GLY A 119 -11.03 -16.30 7.74
N ARG A 120 -10.64 -16.96 6.63
CA ARG A 120 -11.52 -17.17 5.47
C ARG A 120 -12.66 -18.13 5.78
N GLU A 121 -12.39 -19.24 6.45
CA GLU A 121 -13.39 -20.22 6.89
C GLU A 121 -14.47 -19.56 7.75
N LEU A 122 -14.06 -18.87 8.81
CA LEU A 122 -14.99 -18.19 9.70
C LEU A 122 -15.85 -17.13 8.98
N ARG A 123 -15.26 -16.43 8.01
CA ARG A 123 -16.01 -15.48 7.18
C ARG A 123 -17.02 -16.20 6.29
N ALA A 124 -16.68 -17.34 5.71
CA ALA A 124 -17.60 -18.17 4.93
C ALA A 124 -18.73 -18.75 5.79
N GLU A 125 -18.48 -18.98 7.09
CA GLU A 125 -19.53 -19.33 8.08
C GLU A 125 -20.43 -18.14 8.47
N GLY A 126 -20.21 -16.95 7.91
CA GLY A 126 -20.97 -15.73 8.19
C GLY A 126 -20.57 -15.00 9.46
N LYS A 127 -19.42 -15.28 10.06
CA LYS A 127 -18.92 -14.60 11.24
C LYS A 127 -18.52 -13.15 10.93
N THR A 128 -18.82 -12.27 11.84
CA THR A 128 -18.41 -10.87 11.80
C THR A 128 -16.92 -10.70 12.14
N GLY A 129 -16.33 -9.56 11.78
CA GLY A 129 -14.92 -9.27 12.09
C GLY A 129 -14.56 -9.43 13.57
N PRO A 130 -15.33 -8.86 14.53
CA PRO A 130 -15.12 -9.08 15.97
C PRO A 130 -15.21 -10.55 16.39
N GLU A 131 -16.21 -11.31 15.92
CA GLU A 131 -16.34 -12.74 16.24
C GLU A 131 -15.13 -13.54 15.71
N ILE A 132 -14.66 -13.25 14.49
CA ILE A 132 -13.46 -13.88 13.91
C ILE A 132 -12.23 -13.57 14.76
N PHE A 133 -12.12 -12.33 15.24
CA PHE A 133 -11.02 -11.92 16.10
C PHE A 133 -11.03 -12.72 17.41
N ASP A 134 -12.16 -12.76 18.11
CA ASP A 134 -12.30 -13.43 19.41
C ASP A 134 -12.06 -14.95 19.29
N ILE A 135 -12.64 -15.60 18.27
CA ILE A 135 -12.45 -17.04 18.04
C ILE A 135 -10.96 -17.35 17.79
N ARG A 136 -10.32 -16.62 16.90
CA ARG A 136 -8.90 -16.84 16.61
C ARG A 136 -7.99 -16.52 17.78
N GLU A 137 -8.34 -15.51 18.61
CA GLU A 137 -7.61 -15.20 19.83
C GLU A 137 -7.63 -16.38 20.82
N GLU A 138 -8.79 -17.00 21.04
CA GLU A 138 -8.92 -18.19 21.88
C GLU A 138 -8.19 -19.41 21.30
N GLU A 139 -8.34 -19.65 20.00
CA GLU A 139 -7.67 -20.75 19.32
C GLU A 139 -6.15 -20.60 19.35
N ALA A 140 -5.63 -19.37 19.17
CA ALA A 140 -4.20 -19.07 19.25
C ALA A 140 -3.66 -19.25 20.69
N LYS A 141 -4.37 -18.72 21.72
CA LYS A 141 -3.99 -18.89 23.13
C LYS A 141 -4.00 -20.32 23.60
N SER A 142 -4.92 -21.13 23.08
CA SER A 142 -4.99 -22.57 23.41
C SER A 142 -4.05 -23.43 22.57
N GLY A 143 -3.31 -22.86 21.62
CA GLY A 143 -2.41 -23.60 20.72
C GLY A 143 -3.13 -24.42 19.67
N LYS A 144 -4.43 -24.24 19.46
CA LYS A 144 -5.22 -24.89 18.40
C LYS A 144 -5.00 -24.29 17.02
N LEU A 145 -4.74 -22.98 16.98
CA LEU A 145 -4.45 -22.26 15.74
C LEU A 145 -2.95 -22.05 15.61
N ASP A 146 -2.38 -22.58 14.53
CA ASP A 146 -1.00 -22.28 14.15
C ASP A 146 -0.92 -20.85 13.61
N MET A 147 -0.12 -20.02 14.27
CA MET A 147 0.10 -18.62 13.94
C MET A 147 1.24 -18.41 12.94
N GLY A 148 1.84 -19.49 12.45
CA GLY A 148 3.00 -19.42 11.56
C GLY A 148 4.30 -19.10 12.30
N MET A 149 5.34 -18.83 11.52
CA MET A 149 6.63 -18.43 12.06
C MET A 149 6.58 -16.99 12.58
N GLN A 150 7.15 -16.78 13.76
CA GLN A 150 7.32 -15.42 14.28
C GLN A 150 8.16 -14.57 13.31
N GLY A 151 7.69 -13.39 12.99
CA GLY A 151 8.31 -12.51 12.00
C GLY A 151 7.91 -12.82 10.55
N ALA A 152 6.97 -13.75 10.34
CA ALA A 152 6.43 -13.99 9.00
C ALA A 152 5.79 -12.72 8.43
N THR A 153 6.04 -12.47 7.15
CA THR A 153 5.63 -11.23 6.47
C THR A 153 4.33 -11.39 5.71
N LEU A 154 3.60 -10.28 5.60
CA LEU A 154 2.49 -10.10 4.68
C LEU A 154 2.68 -8.76 3.99
N HIS A 155 2.69 -8.76 2.67
CA HIS A 155 2.76 -7.58 1.83
C HIS A 155 1.38 -7.31 1.25
N ILE A 156 0.90 -6.10 1.35
CA ILE A 156 -0.40 -5.69 0.82
C ILE A 156 -0.14 -4.70 -0.30
N TYR A 157 -0.77 -4.92 -1.44
CA TYR A 157 -0.79 -4.04 -2.60
C TYR A 157 -2.24 -3.65 -2.86
N TYR A 158 -2.57 -2.36 -2.72
CA TYR A 158 -3.96 -1.89 -2.68
C TYR A 158 -4.11 -0.51 -3.29
N GLY A 159 -5.29 -0.25 -3.86
CA GLY A 159 -5.66 1.03 -4.47
C GLY A 159 -7.17 1.15 -4.66
N GLU A 160 -7.61 2.30 -5.14
CA GLU A 160 -9.02 2.58 -5.39
C GLU A 160 -9.43 2.19 -6.82
N SER A 161 -8.47 2.07 -7.73
CA SER A 161 -8.70 1.70 -9.13
C SER A 161 -8.69 0.17 -9.31
N ASP A 162 -9.48 -0.30 -10.27
CA ASP A 162 -9.52 -1.66 -10.79
C ASP A 162 -8.84 -1.77 -12.17
N GLN A 163 -8.03 -0.77 -12.53
CA GLN A 163 -7.30 -0.72 -13.78
C GLN A 163 -5.81 -0.99 -13.54
N TYR A 164 -5.20 -1.69 -14.49
CA TYR A 164 -3.78 -2.03 -14.44
C TYR A 164 -3.11 -1.78 -15.79
N ASN A 165 -1.81 -1.60 -15.77
CA ASN A 165 -1.00 -1.53 -16.97
C ASN A 165 -0.59 -2.96 -17.39
N PRO A 166 -0.96 -3.43 -18.62
CA PRO A 166 -0.67 -4.80 -19.04
C PRO A 166 0.84 -5.11 -19.23
N GLU A 167 1.67 -4.09 -19.37
CA GLU A 167 3.11 -4.26 -19.59
C GLU A 167 3.87 -4.34 -18.24
N THR A 168 3.50 -3.49 -17.29
CA THR A 168 4.17 -3.43 -15.96
C THR A 168 3.44 -4.21 -14.89
N HIS A 169 2.17 -4.55 -15.12
CA HIS A 169 1.21 -5.14 -14.20
C HIS A 169 0.87 -4.25 -12.99
N GLU A 170 1.34 -3.02 -12.97
CA GLU A 170 1.03 -2.06 -11.91
C GLU A 170 -0.43 -1.62 -11.99
N VAL A 171 -1.12 -1.62 -10.84
CA VAL A 171 -2.47 -1.09 -10.72
C VAL A 171 -2.41 0.42 -10.51
N GLU A 172 -3.31 1.15 -11.18
CA GLU A 172 -3.35 2.60 -11.15
C GLU A 172 -3.49 3.13 -9.72
N GLY A 173 -2.57 4.00 -9.31
CA GLY A 173 -2.58 4.63 -7.99
C GLY A 173 -2.42 3.68 -6.81
N ALA A 174 -2.02 2.43 -7.03
CA ALA A 174 -1.88 1.48 -5.94
C ALA A 174 -0.62 1.72 -5.09
N HIS A 175 -0.72 1.34 -3.83
CA HIS A 175 0.27 1.55 -2.79
C HIS A 175 0.64 0.23 -2.11
N TYR A 176 1.81 0.22 -1.49
CA TYR A 176 2.26 -0.90 -0.67
C TYR A 176 2.07 -0.64 0.82
N ARG A 177 1.83 -1.72 1.55
CA ARG A 177 1.88 -1.79 3.00
C ARG A 177 2.52 -3.10 3.41
N TYR A 178 3.45 -3.05 4.36
CA TYR A 178 4.14 -4.24 4.85
C TYR A 178 3.77 -4.53 6.29
N VAL A 179 3.58 -5.80 6.57
CA VAL A 179 3.20 -6.34 7.86
C VAL A 179 4.22 -7.40 8.28
N VAL A 180 4.64 -7.35 9.54
CA VAL A 180 5.47 -8.41 10.14
C VAL A 180 4.72 -8.92 11.35
N TYR A 181 4.24 -10.17 11.30
CA TYR A 181 3.48 -10.75 12.41
C TYR A 181 4.36 -11.11 13.59
N LEU A 182 3.97 -10.61 14.75
CA LEU A 182 4.60 -10.86 16.06
C LEU A 182 3.51 -11.17 17.09
N PRO A 183 2.85 -12.33 17.03
CA PRO A 183 1.74 -12.67 17.90
C PRO A 183 2.08 -12.40 19.37
N PHE A 184 1.15 -11.72 20.06
CA PHE A 184 1.25 -11.30 21.47
C PHE A 184 2.35 -10.29 21.82
N ALA A 185 3.08 -9.74 20.82
CA ALA A 185 4.03 -8.67 21.07
C ALA A 185 3.31 -7.39 21.54
N THR A 186 3.97 -6.60 22.37
CA THR A 186 3.47 -5.34 22.92
C THR A 186 4.34 -4.16 22.47
N ALA A 187 3.86 -2.94 22.69
CA ALA A 187 4.66 -1.73 22.50
C ALA A 187 5.95 -1.77 23.34
N GLU A 188 5.86 -2.27 24.58
CA GLU A 188 7.01 -2.41 25.47
C GLU A 188 8.02 -3.44 24.95
N SER A 189 7.56 -4.62 24.48
CA SER A 189 8.45 -5.68 24.02
C SER A 189 9.14 -5.34 22.69
N THR A 190 8.55 -4.45 21.89
CA THR A 190 9.09 -4.06 20.57
C THR A 190 9.77 -2.69 20.57
N GLY A 191 9.50 -1.84 21.55
CA GLY A 191 9.93 -0.42 21.56
C GLY A 191 9.22 0.45 20.52
N LEU A 192 8.20 -0.09 19.82
CA LEU A 192 7.47 0.63 18.77
C LEU A 192 6.27 1.41 19.34
N PRO A 193 5.93 2.56 18.73
CA PRO A 193 4.71 3.26 19.08
C PRO A 193 3.48 2.50 18.58
N GLU A 194 2.33 2.70 19.22
CA GLU A 194 1.04 2.12 18.79
C GLU A 194 0.33 2.92 17.68
N LYS A 195 0.93 4.02 17.25
CA LYS A 195 0.47 4.85 16.14
C LYS A 195 1.65 5.33 15.31
N PRO A 196 1.49 5.47 14.00
CA PRO A 196 2.56 5.99 13.14
C PRO A 196 2.90 7.43 13.54
N LYS A 197 4.20 7.76 13.58
CA LYS A 197 4.72 9.12 13.82
C LYS A 197 5.07 9.87 12.53
N GLY A 198 4.93 9.22 11.39
CA GLY A 198 5.23 9.75 10.08
C GLY A 198 5.19 8.65 9.00
N SER A 199 5.39 9.04 7.76
CA SER A 199 5.49 8.10 6.64
C SER A 199 6.69 7.18 6.82
N ASN A 200 6.57 5.94 6.40
CA ASN A 200 7.57 4.87 6.57
C ASN A 200 7.92 4.52 8.03
N HIS A 201 7.33 5.19 9.01
CA HIS A 201 7.64 4.91 10.41
C HIS A 201 6.95 3.60 10.84
N PRO A 202 7.70 2.57 11.28
CA PRO A 202 7.10 1.35 11.78
C PRO A 202 6.35 1.60 13.10
N TRP A 203 5.23 0.92 13.27
CA TRP A 203 4.41 0.97 14.47
C TRP A 203 3.76 -0.38 14.72
N ILE A 204 3.35 -0.67 15.98
CA ILE A 204 2.69 -1.92 16.32
C ILE A 204 1.18 -1.75 16.31
N MET A 205 0.49 -2.65 15.60
CA MET A 205 -0.96 -2.78 15.61
C MET A 205 -1.40 -3.95 16.47
N ASP A 206 -2.57 -3.82 17.08
CA ASP A 206 -3.20 -4.84 17.93
C ASP A 206 -2.26 -5.42 19.00
N PRO A 207 -1.48 -4.58 19.74
CA PRO A 207 -0.47 -5.07 20.68
C PRO A 207 -1.08 -5.96 21.76
N GLY A 208 -0.35 -7.02 22.15
CA GLY A 208 -0.76 -7.98 23.18
C GLY A 208 -1.79 -9.02 22.72
N THR A 209 -2.20 -9.02 21.45
CA THR A 209 -3.16 -9.98 20.89
C THR A 209 -2.50 -10.97 19.95
N HIS A 210 -3.24 -12.04 19.59
CA HIS A 210 -2.79 -13.00 18.58
C HIS A 210 -2.45 -12.31 17.24
N LYS A 211 -3.07 -11.18 16.96
CA LYS A 211 -2.94 -10.44 15.71
C LYS A 211 -1.89 -9.32 15.79
N ALA A 212 -1.13 -9.22 16.87
CA ALA A 212 -0.10 -8.19 16.99
C ALA A 212 0.89 -8.27 15.82
N HIS A 213 1.17 -7.12 15.21
CA HIS A 213 2.06 -7.03 14.06
C HIS A 213 2.69 -5.65 13.92
N ILE A 214 3.87 -5.61 13.33
CA ILE A 214 4.48 -4.35 12.88
C ILE A 214 3.85 -3.97 11.55
N MET A 215 3.42 -2.71 11.44
CA MET A 215 2.91 -2.10 10.23
C MET A 215 3.91 -1.08 9.69
N ILE A 216 4.18 -1.13 8.38
CA ILE A 216 4.99 -0.16 7.66
C ILE A 216 4.21 0.26 6.42
N SER A 217 4.00 1.58 6.24
CA SER A 217 3.36 2.15 5.05
C SER A 217 4.38 3.00 4.31
N PRO A 218 5.00 2.48 3.23
CA PRO A 218 5.94 3.21 2.41
C PRO A 218 5.33 4.49 1.82
N LEU A 219 6.19 5.46 1.52
CA LEU A 219 5.79 6.59 0.69
C LEU A 219 5.45 6.09 -0.72
N PRO A 220 4.51 6.74 -1.41
CA PRO A 220 4.35 6.57 -2.85
C PRO A 220 5.69 6.78 -3.56
N LYS A 221 5.93 6.07 -4.66
CA LYS A 221 7.04 6.39 -5.56
C LYS A 221 6.76 7.78 -6.17
N GLU A 222 7.76 8.66 -6.13
CA GLU A 222 7.74 9.94 -6.87
C GLU A 222 7.85 9.70 -8.36
#